data_fd96dcaf53376d4d2e4eadfca31c4d4b
#
_entry.id   fd96dcaf53376d4d2e4eadfca31c4d4b
#
_cell.length_a   1.000
_cell.length_b   1.000
_cell.length_c   1.000
_cell.angle_alpha   90.00
_cell.angle_beta   90.00
_cell.angle_gamma   90.00
#
_symmetry.space_group_name_H-M   'P 1'
#
loop_
_entity.id
_entity.type
_entity.pdbx_description
1 polymer ?
#
loop_
_entity_poly.entity_id
_entity_poly.type
_entity_poly.pdbx_seq_one_letter_code
_entity_poly.pdbx_strand_id
1 'polypeptide(L)'
;MENNIGRQIRTHRLHCSMTQEKLAELLCVTPQAVSKWENGVSYPDITLLPELSAALGIKIDELFETSLDTHLRRIEQMMENDVALSREDFDYAEGLLKEGCLDLAVRGRCLTMLVELYNHRARMYRDCAAEIAKQALEAEPEKHDNHAAFCEATGGVFMDWCITNHTRVIDYYQDYVKKHPCDRAGYLWLMDNLISDGRLDEAREALEKMRQVKETYHYPLYNGWILRYEQGWEAADACWDEMVRQYSDDWHVWFSRADTYAKRAQYDKAVADYQKAALLQEKPRYTDCYDSIAQISILQGDRAAAAEAYRQVVEILREEWGMQEGETVQGYLQNIAQLEAN
;
A
#
# COMPACT_ATOMS: atom_id res chain seq x y z
N MET A 1 21.43 14.11 14.27
CA MET A 1 20.47 13.52 15.25
C MET A 1 20.41 14.47 16.42
N GLU A 2 19.30 15.16 16.63
CA GLU A 2 19.13 15.97 17.84
C GLU A 2 19.10 15.03 19.05
N ASN A 3 19.86 15.42 20.08
CA ASN A 3 19.95 14.64 21.32
C ASN A 3 18.63 14.73 22.10
N ASN A 4 17.68 13.82 21.81
CA ASN A 4 16.35 13.83 22.41
C ASN A 4 16.38 13.50 23.91
N ILE A 5 17.29 12.63 24.36
CA ILE A 5 17.43 12.21 25.77
C ILE A 5 17.71 13.41 26.68
N GLY A 6 18.64 14.27 26.32
CA GLY A 6 18.98 15.44 27.13
C GLY A 6 17.81 16.40 27.31
N ARG A 7 17.02 16.58 26.23
CA ARG A 7 15.81 17.40 26.26
C ARG A 7 14.73 16.78 27.16
N GLN A 8 14.56 15.46 27.11
CA GLN A 8 13.62 14.76 27.97
C GLN A 8 14.02 14.82 29.44
N ILE A 9 15.28 14.57 29.76
CA ILE A 9 15.81 14.75 31.13
C ILE A 9 15.48 16.14 31.68
N ARG A 10 15.77 17.18 30.88
CA ARG A 10 15.49 18.56 31.28
C ARG A 10 13.99 18.83 31.48
N THR A 11 13.15 18.38 30.55
CA THR A 11 11.72 18.59 30.60
C THR A 11 11.09 17.93 31.83
N HIS A 12 11.39 16.66 32.07
CA HIS A 12 10.84 15.92 33.22
C HIS A 12 11.41 16.41 34.56
N ARG A 13 12.68 16.77 34.61
CA ARG A 13 13.25 17.41 35.80
C ARG A 13 12.54 18.71 36.16
N LEU A 14 12.25 19.55 35.18
CA LEU A 14 11.50 20.80 35.40
C LEU A 14 10.04 20.53 35.82
N HIS A 15 9.37 19.50 35.25
CA HIS A 15 8.05 19.08 35.69
C HIS A 15 8.05 18.62 37.15
N CYS A 16 9.12 17.95 37.59
CA CYS A 16 9.31 17.58 39.01
C CYS A 16 9.79 18.74 39.89
N SER A 17 9.89 19.96 39.33
CA SER A 17 10.40 21.16 40.06
C SER A 17 11.77 20.95 40.67
N MET A 18 12.63 20.12 40.08
CA MET A 18 13.97 19.82 40.54
C MET A 18 15.04 20.76 39.91
N THR A 19 16.08 21.06 40.67
CA THR A 19 17.31 21.68 40.11
C THR A 19 18.25 20.61 39.54
N GLN A 20 19.24 21.00 38.73
CA GLN A 20 20.26 20.07 38.24
C GLN A 20 21.07 19.47 39.38
N GLU A 21 21.33 20.25 40.43
CA GLU A 21 22.02 19.79 41.66
C GLU A 21 21.19 18.69 42.36
N LYS A 22 19.86 18.92 42.47
CA LYS A 22 18.98 17.92 43.14
C LYS A 22 18.90 16.62 42.40
N LEU A 23 18.81 16.67 41.08
CA LEU A 23 18.83 15.44 40.25
C LEU A 23 20.19 14.74 40.34
N ALA A 24 21.29 15.50 40.32
CA ALA A 24 22.64 14.97 40.47
C ALA A 24 22.85 14.28 41.83
N GLU A 25 22.33 14.87 42.91
CA GLU A 25 22.32 14.25 44.24
C GLU A 25 21.63 12.92 44.28
N LEU A 26 20.42 12.83 43.69
CA LEU A 26 19.63 11.60 43.62
C LEU A 26 20.30 10.46 42.82
N LEU A 27 21.05 10.83 41.79
CA LEU A 27 21.78 9.91 40.92
C LEU A 27 23.21 9.62 41.33
N CYS A 28 23.69 10.21 42.43
CA CYS A 28 25.09 10.15 42.89
C CYS A 28 26.10 10.57 41.79
N VAL A 29 25.76 11.60 41.00
CA VAL A 29 26.63 12.16 39.95
C VAL A 29 26.92 13.64 40.22
N THR A 30 27.74 14.27 39.37
CA THR A 30 28.00 15.70 39.49
C THR A 30 26.94 16.56 38.78
N PRO A 31 26.62 17.77 39.27
CA PRO A 31 25.72 18.68 38.53
C PRO A 31 26.19 18.99 37.11
N GLN A 32 27.51 19.02 36.90
CA GLN A 32 28.11 19.19 35.57
C GLN A 32 27.80 18.04 34.63
N ALA A 33 27.66 16.78 35.14
CA ALA A 33 27.26 15.66 34.34
C ALA A 33 25.79 15.83 33.85
N VAL A 34 24.87 16.17 34.74
CA VAL A 34 23.47 16.47 34.41
C VAL A 34 23.38 17.60 33.39
N SER A 35 24.14 18.68 33.61
CA SER A 35 24.20 19.79 32.66
C SER A 35 24.69 19.36 31.26
N LYS A 36 25.71 18.49 31.17
CA LYS A 36 26.20 17.97 29.90
C LYS A 36 25.18 17.09 29.22
N TRP A 37 24.43 16.29 29.95
CA TRP A 37 23.32 15.46 29.38
C TRP A 37 22.22 16.35 28.80
N GLU A 38 21.74 17.32 29.58
CA GLU A 38 20.67 18.23 29.17
C GLU A 38 21.04 19.10 27.95
N ASN A 39 22.33 19.42 27.80
CA ASN A 39 22.83 20.19 26.65
C ASN A 39 23.33 19.31 25.49
N GLY A 40 23.17 17.99 25.57
CA GLY A 40 23.55 17.08 24.50
C GLY A 40 25.05 16.89 24.30
N VAL A 41 25.88 17.30 25.26
CA VAL A 41 27.34 17.16 25.21
C VAL A 41 27.80 15.73 25.51
N SER A 42 27.04 15.01 26.35
CA SER A 42 27.25 13.61 26.66
C SER A 42 25.91 12.92 26.99
N TYR A 43 25.92 11.59 27.05
CA TYR A 43 24.78 10.78 27.47
C TYR A 43 24.97 10.26 28.90
N PRO A 44 23.86 9.98 29.65
CA PRO A 44 23.94 9.18 30.87
C PRO A 44 24.48 7.77 30.55
N ASP A 45 25.20 7.19 31.51
CA ASP A 45 25.54 5.78 31.43
C ASP A 45 24.26 4.93 31.45
N ILE A 46 24.23 3.86 30.66
CA ILE A 46 23.07 2.97 30.56
C ILE A 46 22.66 2.39 31.92
N THR A 47 23.62 2.19 32.79
CA THR A 47 23.40 1.69 34.16
C THR A 47 22.66 2.66 35.07
N LEU A 48 22.65 3.95 34.73
CA LEU A 48 21.92 4.98 35.46
C LEU A 48 20.49 5.20 34.99
N LEU A 49 20.08 4.58 33.89
CA LEU A 49 18.74 4.80 33.33
C LEU A 49 17.60 4.36 34.27
N PRO A 50 17.71 3.24 35.02
CA PRO A 50 16.69 2.88 36.00
C PRO A 50 16.51 3.92 37.11
N GLU A 51 17.62 4.39 37.71
CA GLU A 51 17.59 5.42 38.75
C GLU A 51 17.11 6.76 38.21
N LEU A 52 17.50 7.12 37.00
CA LEU A 52 17.05 8.33 36.29
C LEU A 52 15.54 8.29 36.05
N SER A 53 15.03 7.19 35.56
CA SER A 53 13.61 6.92 35.37
C SER A 53 12.84 7.05 36.68
N ALA A 54 13.31 6.42 37.74
CA ALA A 54 12.72 6.50 39.07
C ALA A 54 12.75 7.93 39.66
N ALA A 55 13.88 8.66 39.52
CA ALA A 55 14.03 10.02 40.01
C ALA A 55 13.11 11.03 39.27
N LEU A 56 12.85 10.81 38.00
CA LEU A 56 11.98 11.64 37.15
C LEU A 56 10.51 11.20 37.19
N GLY A 57 10.18 10.02 37.73
CA GLY A 57 8.83 9.47 37.79
C GLY A 57 8.26 9.06 36.44
N ILE A 58 9.12 8.63 35.51
CA ILE A 58 8.77 8.26 34.12
C ILE A 58 9.27 6.83 33.82
N LYS A 59 8.80 6.23 32.73
CA LYS A 59 9.37 4.99 32.21
C LYS A 59 10.68 5.26 31.48
N ILE A 60 11.57 4.30 31.43
CA ILE A 60 12.86 4.40 30.70
C ILE A 60 12.62 4.77 29.22
N ASP A 61 11.57 4.17 28.60
CA ASP A 61 11.23 4.44 27.21
C ASP A 61 10.88 5.91 26.94
N GLU A 62 10.32 6.63 27.91
CA GLU A 62 10.00 8.05 27.81
C GLU A 62 11.25 8.95 27.74
N LEU A 63 12.41 8.47 28.20
CA LEU A 63 13.70 9.13 28.02
C LEU A 63 14.18 9.10 26.56
N PHE A 64 13.76 8.08 25.84
CA PHE A 64 14.12 7.83 24.44
C PHE A 64 13.01 8.24 23.49
N GLU A 65 12.15 9.16 23.90
CA GLU A 65 11.01 9.58 23.08
C GLU A 65 11.44 9.77 21.62
N THR A 66 11.22 8.74 20.86
CA THR A 66 11.31 8.80 19.41
C THR A 66 10.16 9.70 18.94
N SER A 67 10.43 10.61 18.04
CA SER A 67 9.35 11.45 17.49
C SER A 67 8.23 10.55 16.94
N LEU A 68 6.99 11.01 17.01
CA LEU A 68 5.85 10.28 16.40
C LEU A 68 6.17 9.84 14.97
N ASP A 69 6.89 10.69 14.21
CA ASP A 69 7.34 10.35 12.86
C ASP A 69 8.26 9.10 12.80
N THR A 70 9.12 8.91 13.80
CA THR A 70 9.97 7.70 13.89
C THR A 70 9.15 6.45 14.18
N HIS A 71 8.12 6.56 15.03
CA HIS A 71 7.19 5.45 15.27
C HIS A 71 6.37 5.12 14.03
N LEU A 72 5.89 6.14 13.31
CA LEU A 72 5.15 5.95 12.07
C LEU A 72 6.00 5.24 11.00
N ARG A 73 7.26 5.66 10.81
CA ARG A 73 8.20 4.97 9.91
C ARG A 73 8.46 3.53 10.32
N ARG A 74 8.56 3.26 11.61
CA ARG A 74 8.72 1.89 12.11
C ARG A 74 7.51 1.02 11.75
N ILE A 75 6.29 1.55 11.90
CA ILE A 75 5.06 0.84 11.52
C ILE A 75 5.01 0.61 10.00
N GLU A 76 5.38 1.61 9.19
CA GLU A 76 5.50 1.45 7.73
C GLU A 76 6.44 0.30 7.39
N GLN A 77 7.64 0.28 7.97
CA GLN A 77 8.61 -0.79 7.77
C GLN A 77 8.11 -2.16 8.24
N MET A 78 7.39 -2.22 9.37
CA MET A 78 6.78 -3.48 9.84
C MET A 78 5.76 -4.01 8.83
N MET A 79 4.91 -3.15 8.26
CA MET A 79 3.92 -3.56 7.26
C MET A 79 4.55 -3.92 5.91
N GLU A 80 5.71 -3.33 5.57
CA GLU A 80 6.45 -3.65 4.35
C GLU A 80 7.24 -4.97 4.46
N ASN A 81 7.76 -5.27 5.66
CA ASN A 81 8.69 -6.37 5.87
C ASN A 81 8.01 -7.66 6.35
N ASP A 82 6.88 -7.56 7.04
CA ASP A 82 6.22 -8.72 7.65
C ASP A 82 5.00 -9.17 6.84
N VAL A 83 5.12 -10.29 6.17
CA VAL A 83 3.99 -10.98 5.52
C VAL A 83 2.90 -11.31 6.55
N ALA A 84 3.28 -11.52 7.82
CA ALA A 84 2.38 -11.86 8.90
C ALA A 84 2.76 -11.13 10.20
N LEU A 85 2.20 -9.94 10.43
CA LEU A 85 2.37 -9.25 11.70
C LEU A 85 1.87 -10.10 12.86
N SER A 86 2.68 -10.22 13.93
CA SER A 86 2.25 -10.84 15.17
C SER A 86 1.04 -10.07 15.76
N ARG A 87 0.33 -10.71 16.70
CA ARG A 87 -0.77 -10.03 17.38
C ARG A 87 -0.27 -8.82 18.19
N GLU A 88 0.88 -8.98 18.82
CA GLU A 88 1.49 -7.94 19.64
C GLU A 88 1.92 -6.73 18.81
N ASP A 89 2.53 -6.96 17.65
CA ASP A 89 2.94 -5.90 16.73
C ASP A 89 1.73 -5.18 16.12
N PHE A 90 0.68 -5.92 15.78
CA PHE A 90 -0.56 -5.33 15.31
C PHE A 90 -1.21 -4.44 16.38
N ASP A 91 -1.36 -4.96 17.62
CA ASP A 91 -1.98 -4.22 18.73
C ASP A 91 -1.15 -2.97 19.08
N TYR A 92 0.18 -3.05 19.02
CA TYR A 92 1.08 -1.90 19.17
C TYR A 92 0.86 -0.85 18.08
N ALA A 93 0.88 -1.25 16.81
CA ALA A 93 0.70 -0.35 15.68
C ALA A 93 -0.69 0.31 15.71
N GLU A 94 -1.74 -0.48 15.96
CA GLU A 94 -3.11 0.00 16.05
C GLU A 94 -3.28 1.05 17.17
N GLY A 95 -2.74 0.76 18.36
CA GLY A 95 -2.81 1.68 19.51
C GLY A 95 -2.16 3.02 19.21
N LEU A 96 -0.93 2.99 18.69
CA LEU A 96 -0.17 4.20 18.37
C LEU A 96 -0.80 5.02 17.24
N LEU A 97 -1.31 4.37 16.20
CA LEU A 97 -1.99 5.06 15.10
C LEU A 97 -3.31 5.69 15.55
N LYS A 98 -4.08 5.02 16.41
CA LYS A 98 -5.31 5.58 17.00
C LYS A 98 -5.02 6.82 17.85
N GLU A 99 -3.95 6.79 18.65
CA GLU A 99 -3.50 7.94 19.42
C GLU A 99 -3.05 9.08 18.50
N GLY A 100 -2.25 8.79 17.47
CA GLY A 100 -1.83 9.76 16.47
C GLY A 100 -2.99 10.43 15.71
N CYS A 101 -4.14 9.77 15.59
CA CYS A 101 -5.35 10.37 15.01
C CYS A 101 -5.94 11.53 15.83
N LEU A 102 -5.52 11.71 17.07
CA LEU A 102 -5.93 12.84 17.92
C LEU A 102 -5.16 14.13 17.57
N ASP A 103 -3.98 14.01 16.97
CA ASP A 103 -3.19 15.14 16.49
C ASP A 103 -3.58 15.50 15.05
N LEU A 104 -4.15 16.69 14.86
CA LEU A 104 -4.62 17.17 13.56
C LEU A 104 -3.51 17.25 12.51
N ALA A 105 -2.24 17.46 12.92
CA ALA A 105 -1.12 17.58 11.99
C ALA A 105 -0.78 16.27 11.27
N VAL A 106 -0.99 15.13 11.91
CA VAL A 106 -0.64 13.79 11.39
C VAL A 106 -1.85 12.88 11.20
N ARG A 107 -3.04 13.34 11.57
CA ARG A 107 -4.28 12.56 11.54
C ARG A 107 -4.53 11.87 10.20
N GLY A 108 -4.35 12.59 9.09
CA GLY A 108 -4.55 12.04 7.74
C GLY A 108 -3.65 10.84 7.50
N ARG A 109 -2.34 10.96 7.77
CA ARG A 109 -1.36 9.88 7.65
C ARG A 109 -1.73 8.69 8.53
N CYS A 110 -2.05 8.93 9.81
CA CYS A 110 -2.45 7.87 10.73
C CYS A 110 -3.71 7.10 10.28
N LEU A 111 -4.71 7.82 9.74
CA LEU A 111 -5.92 7.17 9.19
C LEU A 111 -5.60 6.30 7.97
N THR A 112 -4.77 6.78 7.04
CA THR A 112 -4.31 5.98 5.90
C THR A 112 -3.59 4.72 6.36
N MET A 113 -2.63 4.85 7.27
CA MET A 113 -1.89 3.71 7.82
C MET A 113 -2.78 2.72 8.59
N LEU A 114 -3.82 3.19 9.29
CA LEU A 114 -4.82 2.30 9.89
C LEU A 114 -5.59 1.48 8.86
N VAL A 115 -5.97 2.09 7.73
CA VAL A 115 -6.60 1.36 6.62
C VAL A 115 -5.64 0.29 6.08
N GLU A 116 -4.39 0.62 5.86
CA GLU A 116 -3.36 -0.32 5.39
C GLU A 116 -3.14 -1.46 6.39
N LEU A 117 -3.03 -1.16 7.69
CA LEU A 117 -2.88 -2.13 8.77
C LEU A 117 -4.07 -3.12 8.81
N TYR A 118 -5.31 -2.61 8.74
CA TYR A 118 -6.49 -3.47 8.73
C TYR A 118 -6.59 -4.30 7.44
N ASN A 119 -6.25 -3.75 6.29
CA ASN A 119 -6.22 -4.49 5.02
C ASN A 119 -5.14 -5.58 5.05
N HIS A 120 -3.96 -5.30 5.62
CA HIS A 120 -2.92 -6.29 5.83
C HIS A 120 -3.42 -7.47 6.68
N ARG A 121 -4.06 -7.18 7.82
CA ARG A 121 -4.64 -8.21 8.69
C ARG A 121 -5.76 -9.00 7.99
N ALA A 122 -6.59 -8.33 7.19
CA ALA A 122 -7.65 -8.99 6.43
C ALA A 122 -7.09 -9.95 5.38
N ARG A 123 -6.00 -9.58 4.70
CA ARG A 123 -5.28 -10.49 3.76
C ARG A 123 -4.76 -11.72 4.49
N MET A 124 -4.04 -11.54 5.62
CA MET A 124 -3.56 -12.67 6.43
C MET A 124 -4.66 -13.66 6.80
N TYR A 125 -5.80 -13.17 7.29
CA TYR A 125 -6.91 -14.05 7.65
C TYR A 125 -7.51 -14.75 6.43
N ARG A 126 -7.51 -14.10 5.28
CA ARG A 126 -7.99 -14.69 4.04
C ARG A 126 -7.07 -15.80 3.57
N ASP A 127 -5.76 -15.61 3.66
CA ASP A 127 -4.76 -16.64 3.33
C ASP A 127 -4.86 -17.84 4.28
N CYS A 128 -5.00 -17.59 5.58
CA CYS A 128 -5.27 -18.66 6.55
C CYS A 128 -6.56 -19.40 6.23
N ALA A 129 -7.64 -18.70 5.89
CA ALA A 129 -8.91 -19.31 5.51
C ALA A 129 -8.77 -20.18 4.26
N ALA A 130 -8.00 -19.72 3.27
CA ALA A 130 -7.74 -20.49 2.04
C ALA A 130 -7.01 -21.82 2.34
N GLU A 131 -5.99 -21.80 3.22
CA GLU A 131 -5.27 -23.01 3.61
C GLU A 131 -6.16 -24.00 4.39
N ILE A 132 -6.99 -23.50 5.30
CA ILE A 132 -7.95 -24.36 6.04
C ILE A 132 -9.02 -24.90 5.09
N ALA A 133 -9.49 -24.10 4.14
CA ALA A 133 -10.48 -24.54 3.15
C ALA A 133 -9.94 -25.65 2.24
N LYS A 134 -8.65 -25.62 1.85
CA LYS A 134 -8.00 -26.74 1.15
C LYS A 134 -8.05 -28.03 1.95
N GLN A 135 -7.70 -27.98 3.25
CA GLN A 135 -7.76 -29.14 4.12
C GLN A 135 -9.20 -29.68 4.28
N ALA A 136 -10.19 -28.77 4.35
CA ALA A 136 -11.59 -29.16 4.40
C ALA A 136 -12.05 -29.85 3.10
N LEU A 137 -11.58 -29.40 1.93
CA LEU A 137 -11.82 -30.04 0.64
C LEU A 137 -11.17 -31.42 0.53
N GLU A 138 -9.96 -31.60 1.08
CA GLU A 138 -9.30 -32.90 1.13
C GLU A 138 -10.06 -33.89 2.02
N ALA A 139 -10.65 -33.40 3.15
CA ALA A 139 -11.40 -34.23 4.07
C ALA A 139 -12.80 -34.59 3.56
N GLU A 140 -13.51 -33.64 2.94
CA GLU A 140 -14.88 -33.79 2.43
C GLU A 140 -15.00 -33.16 1.03
N PRO A 141 -14.48 -33.81 -0.03
CA PRO A 141 -14.37 -33.22 -1.36
C PRO A 141 -15.69 -32.94 -2.05
N GLU A 142 -16.77 -33.66 -1.68
CA GLU A 142 -18.09 -33.49 -2.30
C GLU A 142 -18.97 -32.46 -1.59
N LYS A 143 -18.48 -31.89 -0.47
CA LYS A 143 -19.27 -30.94 0.31
C LYS A 143 -19.26 -29.56 -0.34
N HIS A 144 -20.41 -29.13 -0.82
CA HIS A 144 -20.60 -27.87 -1.54
C HIS A 144 -20.08 -26.65 -0.74
N ASP A 145 -20.34 -26.61 0.58
CA ASP A 145 -19.90 -25.49 1.44
C ASP A 145 -18.39 -25.33 1.48
N ASN A 146 -17.62 -26.45 1.35
CA ASN A 146 -16.16 -26.39 1.34
C ASN A 146 -15.63 -25.72 0.07
N HIS A 147 -16.28 -26.00 -1.08
CA HIS A 147 -15.96 -25.34 -2.35
C HIS A 147 -16.29 -23.85 -2.31
N ALA A 148 -17.46 -23.48 -1.76
CA ALA A 148 -17.86 -22.09 -1.60
C ALA A 148 -16.88 -21.34 -0.69
N ALA A 149 -16.52 -21.93 0.46
CA ALA A 149 -15.55 -21.33 1.40
C ALA A 149 -14.17 -21.14 0.75
N PHE A 150 -13.70 -22.10 -0.05
CA PHE A 150 -12.43 -21.95 -0.77
C PHE A 150 -12.49 -20.83 -1.82
N CYS A 151 -13.57 -20.76 -2.60
CA CYS A 151 -13.78 -19.68 -3.57
C CYS A 151 -13.81 -18.30 -2.88
N GLU A 152 -14.52 -18.18 -1.76
CA GLU A 152 -14.58 -16.92 -0.99
C GLU A 152 -13.19 -16.52 -0.48
N ALA A 153 -12.44 -17.44 0.13
CA ALA A 153 -11.14 -17.18 0.68
C ALA A 153 -10.08 -16.81 -0.37
N THR A 154 -10.18 -17.38 -1.58
CA THR A 154 -9.23 -17.15 -2.68
C THR A 154 -9.65 -16.05 -3.67
N GLY A 155 -10.80 -15.40 -3.45
CA GLY A 155 -11.34 -14.41 -4.38
C GLY A 155 -11.86 -15.03 -5.68
N GLY A 156 -12.19 -16.33 -5.66
CA GLY A 156 -12.81 -17.04 -6.78
C GLY A 156 -14.26 -16.57 -7.06
N VAL A 157 -14.78 -16.96 -8.21
CA VAL A 157 -16.15 -16.61 -8.62
C VAL A 157 -17.09 -17.77 -8.30
N PHE A 158 -18.22 -17.45 -7.67
CA PHE A 158 -19.31 -18.38 -7.41
C PHE A 158 -20.55 -17.92 -8.19
N MET A 159 -20.80 -18.53 -9.33
CA MET A 159 -21.76 -18.03 -10.33
C MET A 159 -23.22 -18.09 -9.89
N ASP A 160 -23.58 -19.03 -9.00
CA ASP A 160 -24.98 -19.28 -8.66
C ASP A 160 -25.58 -18.29 -7.66
N TRP A 161 -24.75 -17.68 -6.79
CA TRP A 161 -25.21 -16.91 -5.64
C TRP A 161 -24.50 -15.57 -5.44
N CYS A 162 -23.38 -15.35 -6.10
CA CYS A 162 -22.59 -14.12 -5.95
C CYS A 162 -23.11 -13.03 -6.88
N ILE A 163 -24.02 -12.23 -6.40
CA ILE A 163 -24.26 -10.91 -6.98
C ILE A 163 -23.30 -9.94 -6.31
N THR A 164 -22.24 -9.57 -7.02
CA THR A 164 -21.39 -8.48 -6.57
C THR A 164 -22.16 -7.18 -6.73
N ASN A 165 -22.31 -6.46 -5.63
CA ASN A 165 -23.06 -5.20 -5.60
C ASN A 165 -22.18 -4.13 -4.99
N HIS A 166 -21.85 -3.11 -5.79
CA HIS A 166 -21.03 -1.98 -5.39
C HIS A 166 -21.84 -0.77 -4.89
N THR A 167 -23.14 -0.91 -4.68
CA THR A 167 -24.06 0.20 -4.31
C THR A 167 -23.54 1.02 -3.15
N ARG A 168 -23.03 0.39 -2.10
CA ARG A 168 -22.51 1.11 -0.92
C ARG A 168 -21.34 2.05 -1.26
N VAL A 169 -20.45 1.62 -2.15
CA VAL A 169 -19.31 2.42 -2.62
C VAL A 169 -19.79 3.50 -3.58
N ILE A 170 -20.72 3.16 -4.46
CA ILE A 170 -21.34 4.08 -5.41
C ILE A 170 -22.04 5.22 -4.67
N ASP A 171 -22.91 4.91 -3.69
CA ASP A 171 -23.62 5.92 -2.89
C ASP A 171 -22.65 6.88 -2.20
N TYR A 172 -21.57 6.34 -1.62
CA TYR A 172 -20.53 7.17 -1.01
C TYR A 172 -19.91 8.14 -2.02
N TYR A 173 -19.45 7.65 -3.18
CA TYR A 173 -18.79 8.49 -4.17
C TYR A 173 -19.76 9.43 -4.90
N GLN A 174 -21.01 9.06 -5.08
CA GLN A 174 -22.04 9.98 -5.58
C GLN A 174 -22.22 11.18 -4.66
N ASP A 175 -22.23 10.97 -3.35
CA ASP A 175 -22.30 12.07 -2.38
C ASP A 175 -20.98 12.83 -2.26
N TYR A 176 -19.86 12.15 -2.41
CA TYR A 176 -18.53 12.76 -2.41
C TYR A 176 -18.37 13.75 -3.57
N VAL A 177 -18.67 13.34 -4.80
CA VAL A 177 -18.53 14.22 -5.98
C VAL A 177 -19.52 15.38 -6.00
N LYS A 178 -20.69 15.27 -5.34
CA LYS A 178 -21.58 16.39 -5.11
C LYS A 178 -20.96 17.46 -4.21
N LYS A 179 -20.22 17.05 -3.20
CA LYS A 179 -19.53 17.94 -2.23
C LYS A 179 -18.21 18.47 -2.79
N HIS A 180 -17.57 17.71 -3.68
CA HIS A 180 -16.26 17.98 -4.27
C HIS A 180 -16.31 17.90 -5.80
N PRO A 181 -17.10 18.74 -6.49
CA PRO A 181 -17.36 18.62 -7.94
C PRO A 181 -16.12 18.85 -8.81
N CYS A 182 -15.07 19.46 -8.28
CA CYS A 182 -13.81 19.67 -8.98
C CYS A 182 -12.75 18.61 -8.70
N ASP A 183 -13.03 17.64 -7.82
CA ASP A 183 -12.12 16.54 -7.55
C ASP A 183 -12.32 15.40 -8.54
N ARG A 184 -11.41 15.32 -9.50
CA ARG A 184 -11.44 14.29 -10.54
C ARG A 184 -11.27 12.89 -9.98
N ALA A 185 -10.48 12.72 -8.92
CA ALA A 185 -10.21 11.39 -8.34
C ALA A 185 -11.52 10.72 -7.87
N GLY A 186 -12.42 11.48 -7.24
CA GLY A 186 -13.72 10.97 -6.83
C GLY A 186 -14.55 10.41 -7.99
N TYR A 187 -14.48 11.04 -9.16
CA TYR A 187 -15.17 10.53 -10.37
C TYR A 187 -14.54 9.23 -10.89
N LEU A 188 -13.22 9.06 -10.83
CA LEU A 188 -12.56 7.81 -11.26
C LEU A 188 -13.09 6.63 -10.46
N TRP A 189 -13.06 6.72 -9.13
CA TRP A 189 -13.59 5.67 -8.26
C TRP A 189 -15.09 5.42 -8.43
N LEU A 190 -15.86 6.46 -8.67
CA LEU A 190 -17.28 6.34 -8.99
C LEU A 190 -17.50 5.56 -10.29
N MET A 191 -16.75 5.91 -11.34
CA MET A 191 -16.84 5.29 -12.66
C MET A 191 -16.51 3.80 -12.63
N ASP A 192 -15.43 3.42 -11.95
CA ASP A 192 -15.01 2.02 -11.81
C ASP A 192 -16.15 1.15 -11.25
N ASN A 193 -16.82 1.64 -10.22
CA ASN A 193 -17.89 0.91 -9.56
C ASN A 193 -19.20 0.93 -10.36
N LEU A 194 -19.58 2.05 -10.99
CA LEU A 194 -20.77 2.14 -11.84
C LEU A 194 -20.68 1.21 -13.06
N ILE A 195 -19.53 1.18 -13.73
CA ILE A 195 -19.30 0.30 -14.89
C ILE A 195 -19.31 -1.16 -14.47
N SER A 196 -18.68 -1.49 -13.33
CA SER A 196 -18.65 -2.85 -12.80
C SER A 196 -20.06 -3.37 -12.45
N ASP A 197 -20.94 -2.49 -11.95
CA ASP A 197 -22.35 -2.82 -11.66
C ASP A 197 -23.25 -2.78 -12.91
N GLY A 198 -22.73 -2.38 -14.08
CA GLY A 198 -23.53 -2.22 -15.32
C GLY A 198 -24.47 -1.00 -15.32
N ARG A 199 -24.26 -0.05 -14.42
CA ARG A 199 -25.03 1.21 -14.31
C ARG A 199 -24.53 2.24 -15.33
N LEU A 200 -24.64 1.90 -16.62
CA LEU A 200 -23.97 2.62 -17.71
C LEU A 200 -24.50 4.04 -17.94
N ASP A 201 -25.79 4.29 -17.73
CA ASP A 201 -26.34 5.65 -17.86
C ASP A 201 -25.74 6.60 -16.83
N GLU A 202 -25.65 6.14 -15.58
CA GLU A 202 -25.04 6.93 -14.49
C GLU A 202 -23.53 7.10 -14.71
N ALA A 203 -22.86 6.08 -15.25
CA ALA A 203 -21.46 6.17 -15.62
C ALA A 203 -21.24 7.23 -16.71
N ARG A 204 -22.11 7.32 -17.73
CA ARG A 204 -22.04 8.38 -18.74
C ARG A 204 -22.19 9.77 -18.15
N GLU A 205 -23.14 9.97 -17.24
CA GLU A 205 -23.33 11.26 -16.59
C GLU A 205 -22.07 11.65 -15.77
N ALA A 206 -21.51 10.71 -15.02
CA ALA A 206 -20.31 10.94 -14.25
C ALA A 206 -19.09 11.24 -15.14
N LEU A 207 -18.97 10.54 -16.29
CA LEU A 207 -17.91 10.74 -17.28
C LEU A 207 -17.95 12.15 -17.88
N GLU A 208 -19.14 12.63 -18.24
CA GLU A 208 -19.30 13.98 -18.79
C GLU A 208 -18.97 15.06 -17.75
N LYS A 209 -19.36 14.87 -16.49
CA LYS A 209 -18.99 15.77 -15.39
C LYS A 209 -17.48 15.79 -15.17
N MET A 210 -16.84 14.62 -15.17
CA MET A 210 -15.38 14.48 -15.04
C MET A 210 -14.65 15.21 -16.18
N ARG A 211 -15.13 15.08 -17.44
CA ARG A 211 -14.57 15.76 -18.60
C ARG A 211 -14.61 17.28 -18.47
N GLN A 212 -15.71 17.82 -17.91
CA GLN A 212 -15.86 19.26 -17.67
C GLN A 212 -14.87 19.78 -16.62
N VAL A 213 -14.44 18.96 -15.66
CA VAL A 213 -13.39 19.32 -14.71
C VAL A 213 -12.04 19.43 -15.41
N LYS A 214 -11.66 18.40 -16.16
CA LYS A 214 -10.44 18.37 -16.99
C LYS A 214 -10.51 17.21 -17.97
N GLU A 215 -10.41 17.54 -19.26
CA GLU A 215 -10.29 16.53 -20.31
C GLU A 215 -8.90 15.89 -20.30
N THR A 216 -8.85 14.57 -20.23
CA THR A 216 -7.62 13.76 -20.21
C THR A 216 -7.91 12.43 -20.88
N TYR A 217 -6.88 11.57 -21.02
CA TYR A 217 -7.04 10.21 -21.56
C TYR A 217 -8.05 9.34 -20.80
N HIS A 218 -8.41 9.69 -19.56
CA HIS A 218 -9.45 8.97 -18.81
C HIS A 218 -10.82 9.04 -19.50
N TYR A 219 -11.11 10.11 -20.24
CA TYR A 219 -12.38 10.18 -20.96
C TYR A 219 -12.51 9.06 -22.01
N PRO A 220 -11.62 8.91 -22.99
CA PRO A 220 -11.70 7.79 -23.93
C PRO A 220 -11.47 6.42 -23.26
N LEU A 221 -10.69 6.35 -22.17
CA LEU A 221 -10.51 5.10 -21.41
C LEU A 221 -11.84 4.58 -20.89
N TYR A 222 -12.57 5.38 -20.13
CA TYR A 222 -13.86 4.98 -19.55
C TYR A 222 -14.98 4.89 -20.59
N ASN A 223 -14.97 5.74 -21.61
CA ASN A 223 -15.88 5.62 -22.73
C ASN A 223 -15.72 4.27 -23.45
N GLY A 224 -14.49 3.80 -23.63
CA GLY A 224 -14.22 2.47 -24.18
C GLY A 224 -14.84 1.34 -23.34
N TRP A 225 -14.75 1.41 -22.01
CA TRP A 225 -15.40 0.45 -21.12
C TRP A 225 -16.92 0.46 -21.23
N ILE A 226 -17.53 1.65 -21.35
CA ILE A 226 -18.99 1.77 -21.58
C ILE A 226 -19.37 1.17 -22.94
N LEU A 227 -18.63 1.52 -24.01
CA LEU A 227 -18.84 0.98 -25.35
C LEU A 227 -18.71 -0.54 -25.40
N ARG A 228 -17.79 -1.12 -24.62
CA ARG A 228 -17.66 -2.58 -24.52
C ARG A 228 -18.96 -3.25 -24.10
N TYR A 229 -19.68 -2.68 -23.13
CA TYR A 229 -20.94 -3.25 -22.65
C TYR A 229 -22.09 -3.00 -23.62
N GLU A 230 -22.11 -1.86 -24.30
CA GLU A 230 -23.20 -1.48 -25.21
C GLU A 230 -23.05 -2.02 -26.63
N GLN A 231 -21.82 -2.06 -27.16
CA GLN A 231 -21.55 -2.33 -28.58
C GLN A 231 -20.52 -3.45 -28.78
N GLY A 232 -19.89 -3.93 -27.70
CA GLY A 232 -18.91 -5.01 -27.72
C GLY A 232 -17.44 -4.53 -27.85
N TRP A 233 -16.55 -5.52 -27.93
CA TRP A 233 -15.12 -5.30 -27.87
C TRP A 233 -14.55 -4.50 -29.06
N GLU A 234 -15.12 -4.67 -30.26
CA GLU A 234 -14.63 -3.98 -31.47
C GLU A 234 -14.76 -2.45 -31.34
N ALA A 235 -15.91 -1.99 -30.85
CA ALA A 235 -16.14 -0.56 -30.59
C ALA A 235 -15.22 -0.03 -29.48
N ALA A 236 -15.01 -0.79 -28.43
CA ALA A 236 -14.10 -0.45 -27.35
C ALA A 236 -12.65 -0.35 -27.84
N ASP A 237 -12.17 -1.35 -28.61
CA ASP A 237 -10.82 -1.35 -29.17
C ASP A 237 -10.58 -0.15 -30.08
N ALA A 238 -11.54 0.20 -30.94
CA ALA A 238 -11.45 1.39 -31.80
C ALA A 238 -11.31 2.68 -30.96
N CYS A 239 -12.03 2.78 -29.84
CA CYS A 239 -11.94 3.91 -28.91
C CYS A 239 -10.56 3.98 -28.22
N TRP A 240 -10.03 2.85 -27.74
CA TRP A 240 -8.73 2.81 -27.09
C TRP A 240 -7.56 2.96 -28.07
N ASP A 241 -7.69 2.50 -29.32
CA ASP A 241 -6.70 2.76 -30.36
C ASP A 241 -6.61 4.26 -30.69
N GLU A 242 -7.75 4.95 -30.71
CA GLU A 242 -7.75 6.40 -30.85
C GLU A 242 -7.15 7.11 -29.63
N MET A 243 -7.47 6.65 -28.42
CA MET A 243 -6.86 7.15 -27.18
C MET A 243 -5.34 7.10 -27.24
N VAL A 244 -4.78 5.94 -27.61
CA VAL A 244 -3.33 5.79 -27.73
C VAL A 244 -2.73 6.67 -28.82
N ARG A 245 -3.44 6.90 -29.93
CA ARG A 245 -2.98 7.85 -30.98
C ARG A 245 -2.95 9.29 -30.48
N GLN A 246 -3.97 9.69 -29.74
CA GLN A 246 -4.11 11.05 -29.22
C GLN A 246 -3.13 11.37 -28.08
N TYR A 247 -2.84 10.40 -27.22
CA TYR A 247 -2.00 10.54 -26.02
C TYR A 247 -0.77 9.63 -26.07
N SER A 248 -0.13 9.54 -27.25
CA SER A 248 0.93 8.56 -27.54
C SER A 248 2.17 8.64 -26.64
N ASP A 249 2.43 9.80 -26.04
CA ASP A 249 3.59 10.07 -25.19
C ASP A 249 3.30 9.84 -23.71
N ASP A 250 2.04 9.58 -23.33
CA ASP A 250 1.65 9.25 -21.96
C ASP A 250 1.68 7.73 -21.75
N TRP A 251 2.59 7.27 -20.90
CA TRP A 251 2.75 5.84 -20.62
C TRP A 251 1.51 5.18 -20.02
N HIS A 252 0.68 5.94 -19.28
CA HIS A 252 -0.53 5.42 -18.68
C HIS A 252 -1.56 4.91 -19.70
N VAL A 253 -1.61 5.51 -20.89
CA VAL A 253 -2.56 5.06 -21.93
C VAL A 253 -2.18 3.70 -22.52
N TRP A 254 -0.87 3.48 -22.69
CA TRP A 254 -0.35 2.19 -23.13
C TRP A 254 -0.56 1.12 -22.06
N PHE A 255 -0.26 1.45 -20.81
CA PHE A 255 -0.50 0.57 -19.68
C PHE A 255 -1.99 0.20 -19.55
N SER A 256 -2.88 1.19 -19.59
CA SER A 256 -4.32 0.96 -19.51
C SER A 256 -4.85 0.09 -20.64
N ARG A 257 -4.37 0.28 -21.90
CA ARG A 257 -4.77 -0.58 -23.00
C ARG A 257 -4.18 -1.98 -22.87
N ALA A 258 -2.95 -2.12 -22.40
CA ALA A 258 -2.36 -3.42 -22.10
C ALA A 258 -3.20 -4.23 -21.12
N ASP A 259 -3.70 -3.60 -20.04
CA ASP A 259 -4.62 -4.22 -19.09
C ASP A 259 -5.89 -4.76 -19.77
N THR A 260 -6.46 -4.01 -20.72
CA THR A 260 -7.65 -4.48 -21.46
C THR A 260 -7.33 -5.71 -22.30
N TYR A 261 -6.15 -5.78 -22.89
CA TYR A 261 -5.70 -6.95 -23.65
C TYR A 261 -5.40 -8.15 -22.74
N ALA A 262 -4.72 -7.92 -21.61
CA ALA A 262 -4.40 -8.97 -20.64
C ALA A 262 -5.65 -9.64 -20.08
N LYS A 263 -6.69 -8.85 -19.71
CA LYS A 263 -7.99 -9.35 -19.24
C LYS A 263 -8.73 -10.24 -20.25
N ARG A 264 -8.35 -10.18 -21.53
CA ARG A 264 -8.91 -10.98 -22.62
C ARG A 264 -7.97 -12.08 -23.12
N ALA A 265 -6.90 -12.35 -22.39
CA ALA A 265 -5.84 -13.28 -22.78
C ALA A 265 -5.20 -12.96 -24.15
N GLN A 266 -5.24 -11.71 -24.61
CA GLN A 266 -4.51 -11.23 -25.79
C GLN A 266 -3.07 -10.84 -25.39
N TYR A 267 -2.34 -11.81 -24.86
CA TYR A 267 -1.09 -11.59 -24.14
C TYR A 267 0.00 -10.93 -24.98
N ASP A 268 0.15 -11.30 -26.25
CA ASP A 268 1.17 -10.70 -27.12
C ASP A 268 0.97 -9.18 -27.28
N LYS A 269 -0.29 -8.74 -27.43
CA LYS A 269 -0.62 -7.32 -27.50
C LYS A 269 -0.41 -6.61 -26.17
N ALA A 270 -0.80 -7.27 -25.07
CA ALA A 270 -0.61 -6.74 -23.73
C ALA A 270 0.87 -6.52 -23.43
N VAL A 271 1.72 -7.51 -23.69
CA VAL A 271 3.17 -7.41 -23.49
C VAL A 271 3.78 -6.28 -24.32
N ALA A 272 3.38 -6.16 -25.60
CA ALA A 272 3.89 -5.09 -26.46
C ALA A 272 3.53 -3.70 -25.92
N ASP A 273 2.31 -3.51 -25.43
CA ASP A 273 1.88 -2.25 -24.85
C ASP A 273 2.54 -1.97 -23.49
N TYR A 274 2.70 -2.96 -22.61
CA TYR A 274 3.43 -2.81 -21.35
C TYR A 274 4.91 -2.45 -21.60
N GLN A 275 5.56 -3.07 -22.58
CA GLN A 275 6.94 -2.70 -22.97
C GLN A 275 7.00 -1.25 -23.45
N LYS A 276 6.03 -0.82 -24.25
CA LYS A 276 5.95 0.58 -24.70
C LYS A 276 5.73 1.53 -23.55
N ALA A 277 4.84 1.19 -22.59
CA ALA A 277 4.62 1.96 -21.37
C ALA A 277 5.90 2.09 -20.55
N ALA A 278 6.63 0.99 -20.33
CA ALA A 278 7.88 1.00 -19.58
C ALA A 278 8.96 1.90 -20.20
N LEU A 279 9.01 1.98 -21.53
CA LEU A 279 9.97 2.85 -22.26
C LEU A 279 9.62 4.34 -22.15
N LEU A 280 8.35 4.69 -21.93
CA LEU A 280 7.90 6.07 -21.85
C LEU A 280 7.94 6.65 -20.43
N GLN A 281 8.13 5.81 -19.42
CA GLN A 281 8.22 6.28 -18.03
C GLN A 281 9.52 7.06 -17.78
N GLU A 282 9.39 8.18 -17.09
CA GLU A 282 10.54 8.91 -16.54
C GLU A 282 11.10 8.16 -15.31
N LYS A 283 12.40 8.35 -15.07
CA LYS A 283 13.05 7.77 -13.89
C LYS A 283 12.77 8.59 -12.62
N PRO A 284 12.53 7.97 -11.46
CA PRO A 284 12.47 6.53 -11.22
C PRO A 284 11.18 5.89 -11.76
N ARG A 285 11.32 4.81 -12.55
CA ARG A 285 10.20 4.10 -13.14
C ARG A 285 9.46 3.23 -12.11
N TYR A 286 8.17 3.02 -12.33
CA TYR A 286 7.38 2.02 -11.62
C TYR A 286 7.63 0.62 -12.19
N THR A 287 7.49 -0.41 -11.35
CA THR A 287 7.75 -1.80 -11.74
C THR A 287 6.57 -2.50 -12.40
N ASP A 288 5.37 -1.94 -12.29
CA ASP A 288 4.08 -2.54 -12.67
C ASP A 288 4.07 -3.14 -14.08
N CYS A 289 4.74 -2.49 -15.05
CA CYS A 289 4.83 -3.00 -16.43
C CYS A 289 5.54 -4.35 -16.47
N TYR A 290 6.66 -4.48 -15.79
CA TYR A 290 7.45 -5.71 -15.80
C TYR A 290 6.87 -6.78 -14.90
N ASP A 291 6.20 -6.40 -13.80
CA ASP A 291 5.42 -7.32 -12.98
C ASP A 291 4.29 -7.95 -13.80
N SER A 292 3.56 -7.15 -14.57
CA SER A 292 2.49 -7.63 -15.46
C SER A 292 3.04 -8.55 -16.57
N ILE A 293 4.18 -8.21 -17.17
CA ILE A 293 4.85 -9.06 -18.17
C ILE A 293 5.27 -10.38 -17.54
N ALA A 294 5.85 -10.38 -16.34
CA ALA A 294 6.24 -11.60 -15.64
C ALA A 294 5.05 -12.51 -15.37
N GLN A 295 3.94 -11.96 -14.86
CA GLN A 295 2.71 -12.72 -14.62
C GLN A 295 2.14 -13.32 -15.90
N ILE A 296 2.07 -12.55 -16.99
CA ILE A 296 1.64 -13.06 -18.30
C ILE A 296 2.55 -14.20 -18.76
N SER A 297 3.87 -14.05 -18.65
CA SER A 297 4.82 -15.09 -19.05
C SER A 297 4.65 -16.38 -18.23
N ILE A 298 4.37 -16.25 -16.93
CA ILE A 298 4.03 -17.41 -16.06
C ILE A 298 2.76 -18.10 -16.58
N LEU A 299 1.70 -17.34 -16.90
CA LEU A 299 0.45 -17.89 -17.43
C LEU A 299 0.65 -18.62 -18.77
N GLN A 300 1.58 -18.15 -19.60
CA GLN A 300 1.94 -18.77 -20.88
C GLN A 300 2.93 -19.94 -20.71
N GLY A 301 3.48 -20.16 -19.50
CA GLY A 301 4.50 -21.18 -19.24
C GLY A 301 5.90 -20.80 -19.68
N ASP A 302 6.13 -19.55 -20.10
CA ASP A 302 7.44 -19.03 -20.48
C ASP A 302 8.19 -18.53 -19.24
N ARG A 303 8.84 -19.48 -18.57
CA ARG A 303 9.60 -19.22 -17.33
C ARG A 303 10.81 -18.33 -17.55
N ALA A 304 11.44 -18.45 -18.72
CA ALA A 304 12.63 -17.66 -19.04
C ALA A 304 12.25 -16.17 -19.20
N ALA A 305 11.17 -15.89 -19.93
CA ALA A 305 10.64 -14.54 -20.08
C ALA A 305 10.16 -13.96 -18.73
N ALA A 306 9.51 -14.78 -17.88
CA ALA A 306 9.09 -14.36 -16.54
C ALA A 306 10.29 -13.98 -15.64
N ALA A 307 11.34 -14.81 -15.63
CA ALA A 307 12.56 -14.54 -14.87
C ALA A 307 13.24 -13.27 -15.37
N GLU A 308 13.28 -13.05 -16.68
CA GLU A 308 13.87 -11.83 -17.27
C GLU A 308 13.08 -10.57 -16.88
N ALA A 309 11.75 -10.63 -16.91
CA ALA A 309 10.92 -9.51 -16.49
C ALA A 309 11.14 -9.18 -15.00
N TYR A 310 11.23 -10.16 -14.11
CA TYR A 310 11.57 -9.91 -12.70
C TYR A 310 12.99 -9.38 -12.50
N ARG A 311 13.97 -9.71 -13.36
CA ARG A 311 15.30 -9.07 -13.32
C ARG A 311 15.20 -7.58 -13.62
N GLN A 312 14.34 -7.19 -14.58
CA GLN A 312 14.09 -5.77 -14.87
C GLN A 312 13.45 -5.05 -13.66
N VAL A 313 12.55 -5.70 -12.93
CA VAL A 313 12.02 -5.17 -11.67
C VAL A 313 13.13 -4.94 -10.65
N VAL A 314 13.99 -5.94 -10.42
CA VAL A 314 15.12 -5.83 -9.47
C VAL A 314 16.09 -4.73 -9.88
N GLU A 315 16.38 -4.58 -11.17
CA GLU A 315 17.24 -3.52 -11.69
C GLU A 315 16.63 -2.14 -11.40
N ILE A 316 15.36 -1.93 -11.70
CA ILE A 316 14.65 -0.67 -11.41
C ILE A 316 14.69 -0.34 -9.92
N LEU A 317 14.37 -1.30 -9.07
CA LEU A 317 14.36 -1.10 -7.61
C LEU A 317 15.76 -0.69 -7.11
N ARG A 318 16.82 -1.32 -7.60
CA ARG A 318 18.19 -1.06 -7.18
C ARG A 318 18.77 0.24 -7.74
N GLU A 319 18.64 0.44 -9.05
CA GLU A 319 19.32 1.52 -9.75
C GLU A 319 18.53 2.84 -9.74
N GLU A 320 17.20 2.76 -9.69
CA GLU A 320 16.36 3.95 -9.79
C GLU A 320 15.70 4.34 -8.45
N TRP A 321 15.35 3.35 -7.62
CA TRP A 321 14.76 3.58 -6.29
C TRP A 321 15.77 3.47 -5.14
N GLY A 322 17.01 3.00 -5.41
CA GLY A 322 18.07 2.87 -4.40
C GLY A 322 17.84 1.73 -3.40
N MET A 323 16.92 0.81 -3.69
CA MET A 323 16.58 -0.34 -2.84
C MET A 323 17.58 -1.48 -3.08
N GLN A 324 18.78 -1.42 -2.49
CA GLN A 324 19.85 -2.41 -2.73
C GLN A 324 19.54 -3.77 -2.14
N GLU A 325 18.96 -3.80 -0.93
CA GLU A 325 18.60 -4.98 -0.17
C GLU A 325 17.27 -4.72 0.54
N GLY A 326 16.56 -5.77 0.91
CA GLY A 326 15.28 -5.69 1.60
C GLY A 326 14.35 -6.82 1.13
N GLU A 327 13.25 -7.01 1.84
CA GLU A 327 12.33 -8.12 1.61
C GLU A 327 11.71 -8.07 0.21
N THR A 328 11.39 -6.88 -0.29
CA THR A 328 10.86 -6.69 -1.65
C THR A 328 11.83 -7.20 -2.72
N VAL A 329 13.11 -6.78 -2.66
CA VAL A 329 14.14 -7.23 -3.60
C VAL A 329 14.40 -8.72 -3.45
N GLN A 330 14.46 -9.24 -2.22
CA GLN A 330 14.65 -10.67 -1.93
C GLN A 330 13.50 -11.51 -2.46
N GLY A 331 12.26 -11.05 -2.35
CA GLY A 331 11.08 -11.72 -2.91
C GLY A 331 11.20 -11.93 -4.43
N TYR A 332 11.59 -10.90 -5.17
CA TYR A 332 11.81 -11.02 -6.62
C TYR A 332 12.98 -11.96 -6.94
N LEU A 333 14.08 -11.91 -6.19
CA LEU A 333 15.22 -12.83 -6.39
C LEU A 333 14.83 -14.29 -6.12
N GLN A 334 13.98 -14.56 -5.12
CA GLN A 334 13.44 -15.89 -4.85
C GLN A 334 12.53 -16.37 -5.99
N ASN A 335 11.65 -15.50 -6.51
CA ASN A 335 10.80 -15.82 -7.66
C ASN A 335 11.65 -16.18 -8.89
N ILE A 336 12.72 -15.41 -9.18
CA ILE A 336 13.66 -15.71 -10.25
C ILE A 336 14.29 -17.10 -10.04
N ALA A 337 14.82 -17.36 -8.85
CA ALA A 337 15.46 -18.64 -8.55
C ALA A 337 14.49 -19.84 -8.69
N GLN A 338 13.22 -19.68 -8.28
CA GLN A 338 12.20 -20.71 -8.47
C GLN A 338 11.85 -20.95 -9.94
N LEU A 339 11.82 -19.89 -10.75
CA LEU A 339 11.60 -20.00 -12.19
C LEU A 339 12.76 -20.67 -12.93
N GLU A 340 13.99 -20.52 -12.47
CA GLU A 340 15.19 -21.11 -13.07
C GLU A 340 15.47 -22.54 -12.62
N ALA A 341 15.03 -22.92 -11.39
CA ALA A 341 15.34 -24.23 -10.79
C ALA A 341 14.55 -25.41 -11.37
N ASN A 342 13.49 -25.19 -12.13
CA ASN A 342 12.60 -26.20 -12.71
C ASN A 342 12.46 -26.05 -14.21
#